data_373d187f93b52d8a7078d6843ac83fb4
#
_entry.id   373d187f93b52d8a7078d6843ac83fb4
#
_cell.length_a   1.000
_cell.length_b   1.000
_cell.length_c   1.000
_cell.angle_alpha   90.00
_cell.angle_beta   90.00
_cell.angle_gamma   90.00
#
_symmetry.space_group_name_H-M   'P 1'
#
loop_
_entity.id
_entity.type
_entity.pdbx_description
1 polymer ?
#
loop_
_entity_poly.entity_id
_entity_poly.type
_entity_poly.pdbx_seq_one_letter_code
_entity_poly.pdbx_strand_id
1 'polypeptide(L)'
;TPPSVGEFDCIIVDEAHRGYTLDQEMSEGELAVRDHNQYLSQYRRVLDYFDACKIGLTATPAKHTSEIFGKPVFTYSYREAVADDWLIDHEPPIRYETQLSKNGIRFEKGEKVSIIDTQTGEIDVAELEDELNFNIESFNRRVITPAFDKVICDALANELDPFGEEKTMIFCVNQAHAERVKNLLNAAFKDAYGEQYNQATVQIITGQSDKVEQL
;
A
#
# COMPACT_ATOMS: atom_id res chain seq x y z
N THR A 1 -35.14 -2.08 11.14
CA THR A 1 -35.62 -2.40 9.78
C THR A 1 -34.75 -1.66 8.80
N PRO A 2 -34.29 -2.29 7.71
CA PRO A 2 -33.56 -1.56 6.67
C PRO A 2 -34.47 -0.50 6.05
N PRO A 3 -33.88 0.60 5.50
CA PRO A 3 -34.62 1.62 4.77
C PRO A 3 -35.41 1.02 3.61
N SER A 4 -36.49 1.68 3.18
CA SER A 4 -37.28 1.23 2.02
C SER A 4 -36.48 1.34 0.74
N VAL A 5 -36.69 0.44 -0.22
CA VAL A 5 -36.03 0.44 -1.54
C VAL A 5 -36.18 1.77 -2.28
N GLY A 6 -37.35 2.40 -2.15
CA GLY A 6 -37.66 3.69 -2.77
C GLY A 6 -37.60 4.89 -1.81
N GLU A 7 -36.83 4.80 -0.72
CA GLU A 7 -36.69 5.90 0.25
C GLU A 7 -35.80 7.03 -0.25
N PHE A 8 -34.83 6.69 -1.15
CA PHE A 8 -33.87 7.65 -1.70
C PHE A 8 -33.92 7.67 -3.22
N ASP A 9 -33.95 8.85 -3.80
CA ASP A 9 -33.96 9.08 -5.25
C ASP A 9 -32.55 9.13 -5.83
N CYS A 10 -31.55 9.39 -4.98
CA CYS A 10 -30.15 9.52 -5.38
C CYS A 10 -29.19 8.97 -4.31
N ILE A 11 -28.15 8.27 -4.76
CA ILE A 11 -27.04 7.80 -3.93
C ILE A 11 -25.75 8.41 -4.47
N ILE A 12 -25.04 9.15 -3.61
CA ILE A 12 -23.72 9.69 -3.93
C ILE A 12 -22.68 8.86 -3.21
N VAL A 13 -21.70 8.32 -3.95
CA VAL A 13 -20.63 7.50 -3.43
C VAL A 13 -19.31 8.23 -3.64
N ASP A 14 -18.70 8.65 -2.53
CA ASP A 14 -17.34 9.17 -2.55
C ASP A 14 -16.33 8.02 -2.58
N GLU A 15 -15.13 8.28 -3.13
CA GLU A 15 -14.10 7.26 -3.36
C GLU A 15 -14.66 6.02 -4.11
N ALA A 16 -15.46 6.26 -5.13
CA ALA A 16 -16.21 5.25 -5.87
C ALA A 16 -15.34 4.15 -6.55
N HIS A 17 -14.02 4.27 -6.50
CA HIS A 17 -13.08 3.23 -6.91
C HIS A 17 -12.86 2.16 -5.83
N ARG A 18 -13.25 2.41 -4.56
CA ARG A 18 -13.08 1.48 -3.43
C ARG A 18 -14.28 0.58 -3.24
N GLY A 19 -14.08 -0.55 -2.57
CA GLY A 19 -15.15 -1.41 -2.06
C GLY A 19 -15.83 -2.31 -3.09
N TYR A 20 -15.40 -2.31 -4.35
CA TYR A 20 -15.99 -3.13 -5.41
C TYR A 20 -15.06 -4.24 -5.91
N THR A 21 -13.78 -4.17 -5.60
CA THR A 21 -12.86 -5.28 -5.71
C THR A 21 -12.95 -6.09 -4.43
N LEU A 22 -12.86 -7.40 -4.53
CA LEU A 22 -12.55 -8.27 -3.40
C LEU A 22 -11.48 -7.59 -2.55
N ASP A 23 -11.73 -7.43 -1.25
CA ASP A 23 -10.70 -6.95 -0.34
C ASP A 23 -9.45 -7.79 -0.61
N GLN A 24 -8.39 -7.15 -1.10
CA GLN A 24 -7.14 -7.84 -1.49
C GLN A 24 -6.40 -8.45 -0.29
N GLU A 25 -6.99 -8.39 0.90
CA GLU A 25 -6.51 -9.07 2.10
C GLU A 25 -6.87 -10.56 2.16
N MET A 26 -7.67 -11.06 1.21
CA MET A 26 -7.90 -12.51 1.10
C MET A 26 -6.75 -13.16 0.34
N SER A 27 -6.15 -14.19 0.92
CA SER A 27 -5.07 -14.93 0.27
C SER A 27 -5.52 -15.53 -1.07
N GLU A 28 -4.62 -15.58 -2.06
CA GLU A 28 -4.90 -16.17 -3.39
C GLU A 28 -5.47 -17.60 -3.30
N GLY A 29 -5.19 -18.35 -2.22
CA GLY A 29 -5.74 -19.68 -1.97
C GLY A 29 -7.23 -19.68 -1.61
N GLU A 30 -7.74 -18.63 -0.97
CA GLU A 30 -9.17 -18.51 -0.65
C GLU A 30 -9.99 -18.03 -1.86
N LEU A 31 -9.37 -17.28 -2.77
CA LEU A 31 -9.97 -16.85 -4.04
C LEU A 31 -10.23 -18.03 -4.99
N ALA A 32 -9.39 -19.06 -4.97
CA ALA A 32 -9.53 -20.25 -5.83
C ALA A 32 -10.67 -21.17 -5.43
N VAL A 33 -11.17 -21.09 -4.20
CA VAL A 33 -12.18 -22.00 -3.62
C VAL A 33 -13.60 -21.41 -3.63
N ARG A 34 -13.75 -20.10 -3.81
CA ARG A 34 -15.06 -19.43 -3.80
C ARG A 34 -15.49 -18.99 -5.20
N ASP A 35 -16.69 -19.43 -5.57
CA ASP A 35 -17.34 -19.06 -6.82
C ASP A 35 -17.40 -17.53 -6.96
N HIS A 36 -16.83 -17.00 -8.04
CA HIS A 36 -16.71 -15.56 -8.35
C HIS A 36 -18.05 -14.80 -8.29
N ASN A 37 -19.17 -15.54 -8.44
CA ASN A 37 -20.52 -15.01 -8.39
C ASN A 37 -21.09 -14.81 -6.97
N GLN A 38 -20.45 -15.33 -5.93
CA GLN A 38 -20.94 -15.20 -4.54
C GLN A 38 -20.40 -13.95 -3.81
N TYR A 39 -19.38 -13.28 -4.35
CA TYR A 39 -18.75 -12.11 -3.73
C TYR A 39 -19.02 -10.81 -4.50
N LEU A 40 -20.30 -10.49 -4.67
CA LEU A 40 -20.67 -9.09 -4.85
C LEU A 40 -20.31 -8.37 -3.56
N SER A 41 -19.40 -7.40 -3.64
CA SER A 41 -18.99 -6.62 -2.47
C SER A 41 -20.22 -6.12 -1.71
N GLN A 42 -20.15 -5.99 -0.41
CA GLN A 42 -21.25 -5.48 0.40
C GLN A 42 -21.75 -4.13 -0.13
N TYR A 43 -20.83 -3.28 -0.63
CA TYR A 43 -21.14 -1.99 -1.23
C TYR A 43 -22.01 -2.11 -2.49
N ARG A 44 -21.68 -3.04 -3.39
CA ARG A 44 -22.51 -3.25 -4.58
C ARG A 44 -23.90 -3.75 -4.22
N ARG A 45 -24.03 -4.60 -3.21
CA ARG A 45 -25.33 -5.07 -2.72
C ARG A 45 -26.17 -3.92 -2.17
N VAL A 46 -25.56 -2.95 -1.49
CA VAL A 46 -26.24 -1.74 -1.02
C VAL A 46 -26.70 -0.88 -2.21
N LEU A 47 -25.82 -0.68 -3.20
CA LEU A 47 -26.17 0.09 -4.39
C LEU A 47 -27.28 -0.57 -5.21
N ASP A 48 -27.26 -1.89 -5.34
CA ASP A 48 -28.26 -2.63 -6.12
C ASP A 48 -29.59 -2.79 -5.36
N TYR A 49 -29.57 -2.59 -4.02
CA TYR A 49 -30.79 -2.63 -3.21
C TYR A 49 -31.73 -1.45 -3.47
N PHE A 50 -31.20 -0.24 -3.66
CA PHE A 50 -32.00 0.96 -3.82
C PHE A 50 -32.33 1.23 -5.31
N ASP A 51 -33.60 1.57 -5.57
CA ASP A 51 -34.07 2.08 -6.88
C ASP A 51 -33.77 3.59 -6.95
N ALA A 52 -32.50 3.94 -7.11
CA ALA A 52 -32.01 5.30 -7.05
C ALA A 52 -30.97 5.59 -8.15
N CYS A 53 -30.89 6.86 -8.55
CA CYS A 53 -29.78 7.32 -9.41
C CYS A 53 -28.46 7.22 -8.63
N LYS A 54 -27.42 6.65 -9.26
CA LYS A 54 -26.10 6.44 -8.62
C LYS A 54 -25.08 7.41 -9.20
N ILE A 55 -24.45 8.19 -8.33
CA ILE A 55 -23.38 9.14 -8.69
C ILE A 55 -22.10 8.71 -7.96
N GLY A 56 -21.05 8.38 -8.71
CA GLY A 56 -19.73 8.05 -8.18
C GLY A 56 -18.78 9.24 -8.30
N LEU A 57 -18.09 9.59 -7.21
CA LEU A 57 -17.02 10.56 -7.16
C LEU A 57 -15.70 9.83 -6.93
N THR A 58 -14.66 10.11 -7.70
CA THR A 58 -13.34 9.50 -7.52
C THR A 58 -12.25 10.27 -8.25
N ALA A 59 -11.08 10.39 -7.62
CA ALA A 59 -9.88 10.91 -8.25
C ALA A 59 -9.16 9.86 -9.12
N THR A 60 -9.40 8.56 -8.86
CA THR A 60 -8.69 7.43 -9.49
C THR A 60 -9.67 6.39 -10.03
N PRO A 61 -10.40 6.68 -11.13
CA PRO A 61 -11.37 5.75 -11.68
C PRO A 61 -10.71 4.44 -12.11
N ALA A 62 -11.28 3.32 -11.68
CA ALA A 62 -10.88 1.99 -12.09
C ALA A 62 -11.88 1.43 -13.11
N LYS A 63 -11.54 0.30 -13.75
CA LYS A 63 -12.42 -0.34 -14.74
C LYS A 63 -13.82 -0.63 -14.17
N HIS A 64 -13.88 -1.21 -12.98
CA HIS A 64 -15.14 -1.53 -12.29
C HIS A 64 -15.95 -0.29 -11.90
N THR A 65 -15.33 0.89 -11.70
CA THR A 65 -16.04 2.14 -11.45
C THR A 65 -16.93 2.49 -12.65
N SER A 66 -16.39 2.37 -13.87
CA SER A 66 -17.15 2.60 -15.10
C SER A 66 -18.22 1.53 -15.36
N GLU A 67 -18.01 0.31 -14.90
CA GLU A 67 -18.99 -0.77 -15.00
C GLU A 67 -20.23 -0.54 -14.09
N ILE A 68 -20.03 0.14 -12.95
CA ILE A 68 -21.11 0.40 -11.97
C ILE A 68 -21.80 1.73 -12.23
N PHE A 69 -21.03 2.80 -12.46
CA PHE A 69 -21.54 4.17 -12.56
C PHE A 69 -21.66 4.67 -14.01
N GLY A 70 -21.17 3.90 -14.98
CA GLY A 70 -21.14 4.32 -16.38
C GLY A 70 -19.92 5.15 -16.73
N LYS A 71 -19.97 5.81 -17.90
CA LYS A 71 -18.90 6.72 -18.33
C LYS A 71 -18.92 7.99 -17.49
N PRO A 72 -17.73 8.57 -17.19
CA PRO A 72 -17.67 9.86 -16.51
C PRO A 72 -18.49 10.93 -17.25
N VAL A 73 -19.35 11.63 -16.53
CA VAL A 73 -20.12 12.78 -17.03
C VAL A 73 -19.35 14.08 -16.88
N PHE A 74 -18.38 14.13 -15.98
CA PHE A 74 -17.47 15.23 -15.75
C PHE A 74 -16.08 14.68 -15.39
N THR A 75 -15.04 15.31 -15.93
CA THR A 75 -13.64 14.98 -15.61
C THR A 75 -12.89 16.29 -15.43
N TYR A 76 -12.18 16.41 -14.30
CA TYR A 76 -11.23 17.47 -14.03
C TYR A 76 -9.86 16.83 -13.84
N SER A 77 -9.01 16.94 -14.84
CA SER A 77 -7.75 16.20 -14.86
C SER A 77 -6.70 16.82 -13.95
N TYR A 78 -5.70 16.04 -13.55
CA TYR A 78 -4.54 16.51 -12.81
C TYR A 78 -3.87 17.71 -13.50
N ARG A 79 -3.70 17.64 -14.84
CA ARG A 79 -3.07 18.73 -15.62
C ARG A 79 -3.88 20.02 -15.60
N GLU A 80 -5.21 19.92 -15.65
CA GLU A 80 -6.09 21.08 -15.51
C GLU A 80 -5.96 21.67 -14.10
N ALA A 81 -5.93 20.81 -13.07
CA ALA A 81 -5.79 21.25 -11.68
C ALA A 81 -4.43 21.93 -11.40
N VAL A 82 -3.36 21.46 -12.04
CA VAL A 82 -2.04 22.12 -11.98
C VAL A 82 -2.07 23.45 -12.74
N ALA A 83 -2.68 23.50 -13.93
CA ALA A 83 -2.80 24.73 -14.71
C ALA A 83 -3.65 25.81 -14.02
N ASP A 84 -4.60 25.40 -13.19
CA ASP A 84 -5.46 26.26 -12.38
C ASP A 84 -4.89 26.59 -11.00
N ASP A 85 -3.64 26.21 -10.71
CA ASP A 85 -2.91 26.41 -9.43
C ASP A 85 -3.56 25.71 -8.21
N TRP A 86 -4.40 24.70 -8.42
CA TRP A 86 -4.98 23.89 -7.34
C TRP A 86 -4.08 22.75 -6.88
N LEU A 87 -3.24 22.24 -7.76
CA LEU A 87 -2.27 21.20 -7.46
C LEU A 87 -0.87 21.65 -7.89
N ILE A 88 0.13 21.16 -7.17
CA ILE A 88 1.54 21.33 -7.52
C ILE A 88 1.92 20.27 -8.56
N ASP A 89 2.68 20.66 -9.57
CA ASP A 89 3.24 19.69 -10.52
C ASP A 89 4.27 18.79 -9.83
N HIS A 90 4.49 17.62 -10.36
CA HIS A 90 5.45 16.67 -9.79
C HIS A 90 6.59 16.40 -10.77
N GLU A 91 7.77 16.18 -10.23
CA GLU A 91 8.90 15.67 -10.98
C GLU A 91 8.62 14.22 -11.45
N PRO A 92 9.24 13.80 -12.56
CA PRO A 92 9.15 12.41 -12.99
C PRO A 92 9.59 11.46 -11.88
N PRO A 93 8.88 10.34 -11.67
CA PRO A 93 9.22 9.41 -10.59
C PRO A 93 10.61 8.78 -10.83
N ILE A 94 11.43 8.78 -9.79
CA ILE A 94 12.73 8.10 -9.79
C ILE A 94 12.49 6.64 -9.42
N ARG A 95 13.00 5.72 -10.23
CA ARG A 95 12.88 4.28 -9.98
C ARG A 95 14.24 3.68 -9.64
N TYR A 96 14.37 3.18 -8.42
CA TYR A 96 15.52 2.40 -8.00
C TYR A 96 15.31 0.93 -8.33
N GLU A 97 16.29 0.33 -8.99
CA GLU A 97 16.28 -1.09 -9.33
C GLU A 97 17.55 -1.76 -8.80
N THR A 98 17.38 -2.88 -8.12
CA THR A 98 18.47 -3.73 -7.67
C THR A 98 18.44 -5.07 -8.43
N GLN A 99 19.54 -5.83 -8.39
CA GLN A 99 19.52 -7.20 -8.95
C GLN A 99 18.45 -8.06 -8.29
N LEU A 100 18.26 -7.89 -6.98
CA LEU A 100 17.26 -8.63 -6.22
C LEU A 100 15.84 -8.26 -6.67
N SER A 101 15.55 -6.96 -6.92
CA SER A 101 14.24 -6.53 -7.38
C SER A 101 13.92 -6.99 -8.79
N LYS A 102 14.95 -7.20 -9.65
CA LYS A 102 14.79 -7.70 -11.02
C LYS A 102 14.60 -9.21 -11.08
N ASN A 103 15.38 -9.95 -10.29
CA ASN A 103 15.48 -11.41 -10.40
C ASN A 103 14.61 -12.15 -9.38
N GLY A 104 14.16 -11.46 -8.31
CA GLY A 104 13.47 -12.07 -7.19
C GLY A 104 14.41 -12.90 -6.31
N ILE A 105 13.82 -13.69 -5.43
CA ILE A 105 14.51 -14.65 -4.53
C ILE A 105 14.00 -16.03 -4.87
N ARG A 106 14.92 -16.97 -5.04
CA ARG A 106 14.64 -18.37 -5.28
C ARG A 106 15.31 -19.21 -4.21
N PHE A 107 14.53 -20.11 -3.62
CA PHE A 107 15.01 -21.16 -2.72
C PHE A 107 14.80 -22.52 -3.37
N GLU A 108 15.79 -23.39 -3.28
CA GLU A 108 15.69 -24.73 -3.86
C GLU A 108 15.05 -25.74 -2.87
N LYS A 109 14.50 -26.83 -3.39
CA LYS A 109 14.02 -27.95 -2.58
C LYS A 109 15.14 -28.50 -1.71
N GLY A 110 14.85 -28.73 -0.43
CA GLY A 110 15.82 -29.21 0.57
C GLY A 110 16.67 -28.09 1.18
N GLU A 111 16.50 -26.83 0.78
CA GLU A 111 17.17 -25.70 1.40
C GLU A 111 16.58 -25.40 2.78
N LYS A 112 17.45 -25.11 3.76
CA LYS A 112 17.01 -24.72 5.10
C LYS A 112 16.77 -23.22 5.15
N VAL A 113 15.55 -22.85 5.49
CA VAL A 113 15.12 -21.44 5.58
C VAL A 113 14.63 -21.12 6.99
N SER A 114 14.87 -19.89 7.42
CA SER A 114 14.30 -19.39 8.66
C SER A 114 12.87 -18.91 8.42
N ILE A 115 11.92 -19.47 9.16
CA ILE A 115 10.51 -19.08 9.15
C ILE A 115 10.27 -18.23 10.38
N ILE A 116 9.67 -17.05 10.19
CA ILE A 116 9.32 -16.15 11.28
C ILE A 116 7.80 -16.16 11.43
N ASP A 117 7.33 -16.52 12.60
CA ASP A 117 5.93 -16.31 12.95
C ASP A 117 5.67 -14.81 13.13
N THR A 118 4.80 -14.25 12.30
CA THR A 118 4.51 -12.81 12.30
C THR A 118 3.65 -12.35 13.48
N GLN A 119 3.05 -13.29 14.24
CA GLN A 119 2.26 -12.98 15.44
C GLN A 119 3.10 -13.05 16.69
N THR A 120 3.96 -14.07 16.81
CA THR A 120 4.77 -14.30 18.02
C THR A 120 6.18 -13.74 17.89
N GLY A 121 6.69 -13.55 16.66
CA GLY A 121 8.08 -13.19 16.38
C GLY A 121 9.08 -14.35 16.54
N GLU A 122 8.60 -15.55 16.82
CA GLU A 122 9.45 -16.73 16.96
C GLU A 122 10.07 -17.11 15.62
N ILE A 123 11.33 -17.54 15.66
CA ILE A 123 12.08 -17.97 14.48
C ILE A 123 12.29 -19.48 14.57
N ASP A 124 11.78 -20.18 13.57
CA ASP A 124 12.03 -21.62 13.39
C ASP A 124 12.84 -21.86 12.11
N VAL A 125 13.45 -23.01 11.99
CA VAL A 125 14.22 -23.42 10.80
C VAL A 125 13.57 -24.65 10.22
N ALA A 126 13.06 -24.52 9.00
CA ALA A 126 12.45 -25.62 8.27
C ALA A 126 13.22 -25.92 6.98
N GLU A 127 13.24 -27.19 6.60
CA GLU A 127 13.71 -27.64 5.30
C GLU A 127 12.56 -27.59 4.30
N LEU A 128 12.79 -26.97 3.14
CA LEU A 128 11.75 -26.80 2.14
C LEU A 128 11.41 -28.12 1.45
N GLU A 129 10.11 -28.46 1.45
CA GLU A 129 9.61 -29.63 0.75
C GLU A 129 9.61 -29.44 -0.77
N ASP A 130 9.46 -28.18 -1.24
CA ASP A 130 9.45 -27.80 -2.65
C ASP A 130 10.22 -26.50 -2.90
N GLU A 131 10.49 -26.18 -4.18
CA GLU A 131 11.09 -24.93 -4.61
C GLU A 131 10.15 -23.74 -4.31
N LEU A 132 10.69 -22.63 -3.76
CA LEU A 132 9.95 -21.38 -3.54
C LEU A 132 10.58 -20.23 -4.33
N ASN A 133 9.73 -19.46 -5.01
CA ASN A 133 10.09 -18.28 -5.76
C ASN A 133 9.33 -17.06 -5.22
N PHE A 134 10.06 -15.98 -4.94
CA PHE A 134 9.50 -14.71 -4.48
C PHE A 134 9.90 -13.59 -5.44
N ASN A 135 8.93 -12.92 -6.03
CA ASN A 135 9.12 -11.67 -6.78
C ASN A 135 9.12 -10.46 -5.82
N ILE A 136 9.39 -9.27 -6.35
CA ILE A 136 9.44 -8.03 -5.57
C ILE A 136 8.13 -7.75 -4.81
N GLU A 137 6.99 -8.15 -5.34
CA GLU A 137 5.68 -7.96 -4.71
C GLU A 137 5.51 -8.77 -3.43
N SER A 138 6.30 -9.84 -3.29
CA SER A 138 6.35 -10.70 -2.10
C SER A 138 7.28 -10.16 -1.01
N PHE A 139 8.14 -9.17 -1.31
CA PHE A 139 9.13 -8.64 -0.36
C PHE A 139 8.42 -7.95 0.81
N ASN A 140 8.92 -8.22 2.01
CA ASN A 140 8.38 -7.76 3.29
C ASN A 140 6.90 -8.14 3.57
N ARG A 141 6.28 -8.94 2.67
CA ARG A 141 4.96 -9.57 2.88
C ARG A 141 5.08 -11.05 3.18
N ARG A 142 5.77 -11.80 2.31
CA ARG A 142 5.94 -13.26 2.38
C ARG A 142 7.37 -13.66 2.66
N VAL A 143 8.33 -12.80 2.33
CA VAL A 143 9.76 -12.97 2.60
C VAL A 143 10.32 -11.65 3.12
N ILE A 144 11.05 -11.71 4.24
CA ILE A 144 11.70 -10.53 4.83
C ILE A 144 13.03 -10.32 4.15
N THR A 145 13.29 -9.10 3.65
CA THR A 145 14.46 -8.75 2.84
C THR A 145 15.28 -7.60 3.46
N PRO A 146 15.95 -7.80 4.62
CA PRO A 146 16.65 -6.72 5.33
C PRO A 146 17.77 -6.07 4.51
N ALA A 147 18.48 -6.86 3.70
CA ALA A 147 19.54 -6.33 2.84
C ALA A 147 19.00 -5.43 1.72
N PHE A 148 17.82 -5.77 1.16
CA PHE A 148 17.13 -4.95 0.19
C PHE A 148 16.64 -3.64 0.84
N ASP A 149 16.00 -3.73 2.01
CA ASP A 149 15.52 -2.57 2.76
C ASP A 149 16.67 -1.62 3.11
N LYS A 150 17.84 -2.17 3.51
CA LYS A 150 19.04 -1.38 3.81
C LYS A 150 19.53 -0.60 2.58
N VAL A 151 19.65 -1.25 1.43
CA VAL A 151 20.12 -0.59 0.19
C VAL A 151 19.18 0.54 -0.21
N ILE A 152 17.86 0.37 -0.06
CA ILE A 152 16.89 1.42 -0.34
C ILE A 152 17.02 2.57 0.66
N CYS A 153 17.17 2.29 1.96
CA CYS A 153 17.34 3.32 2.98
C CYS A 153 18.67 4.10 2.80
N ASP A 154 19.75 3.42 2.44
CA ASP A 154 21.04 4.06 2.14
C ASP A 154 20.92 4.98 0.90
N ALA A 155 20.19 4.57 -0.13
CA ALA A 155 19.91 5.40 -1.29
C ALA A 155 19.04 6.63 -0.93
N LEU A 156 17.96 6.42 -0.16
CA LEU A 156 17.09 7.51 0.29
C LEU A 156 17.84 8.53 1.16
N ALA A 157 18.76 8.10 2.02
CA ALA A 157 19.56 9.00 2.85
C ALA A 157 20.48 9.94 2.04
N ASN A 158 20.78 9.62 0.79
CA ASN A 158 21.53 10.52 -0.12
C ASN A 158 20.63 11.52 -0.85
N GLU A 159 19.33 11.23 -0.97
CA GLU A 159 18.37 12.07 -1.68
C GLU A 159 17.59 13.00 -0.73
N LEU A 160 17.46 12.61 0.54
CA LEU A 160 16.66 13.31 1.53
C LEU A 160 17.55 14.15 2.45
N ASP A 161 17.18 15.42 2.65
CA ASP A 161 17.79 16.27 3.66
C ASP A 161 17.02 16.18 4.99
N PRO A 162 17.58 15.54 6.04
CA PRO A 162 16.90 15.41 7.34
C PRO A 162 16.77 16.75 8.11
N PHE A 163 17.40 17.81 7.64
CA PHE A 163 17.37 19.15 8.23
C PHE A 163 16.51 20.14 7.43
N GLY A 164 16.06 19.73 6.25
CA GLY A 164 15.23 20.54 5.37
C GLY A 164 13.82 20.73 5.91
N GLU A 165 13.09 21.67 5.33
CA GLU A 165 11.67 21.90 5.64
C GLU A 165 10.74 20.94 4.86
N GLU A 166 11.28 20.24 3.89
CA GLU A 166 10.53 19.29 3.04
C GLU A 166 10.11 18.06 3.84
N LYS A 167 8.88 17.62 3.61
CA LYS A 167 8.34 16.43 4.26
C LYS A 167 8.26 15.26 3.30
N THR A 168 8.78 14.12 3.73
CA THR A 168 8.77 12.87 2.96
C THR A 168 7.86 11.85 3.60
N MET A 169 7.03 11.19 2.80
CA MET A 169 6.17 10.10 3.24
C MET A 169 6.65 8.78 2.63
N ILE A 170 6.96 7.80 3.47
CA ILE A 170 7.39 6.46 3.07
C ILE A 170 6.29 5.46 3.40
N PHE A 171 5.74 4.81 2.36
CA PHE A 171 4.73 3.77 2.53
C PHE A 171 5.38 2.41 2.73
N CYS A 172 5.06 1.77 3.85
CA CYS A 172 5.55 0.46 4.22
C CYS A 172 4.44 -0.60 4.12
N VAL A 173 4.82 -1.86 3.95
CA VAL A 173 3.89 -2.99 3.78
C VAL A 173 3.06 -3.24 5.05
N ASN A 174 3.70 -3.14 6.22
CA ASN A 174 3.10 -3.33 7.53
C ASN A 174 3.92 -2.58 8.61
N GLN A 175 3.45 -2.60 9.86
CA GLN A 175 4.10 -1.90 10.96
C GLN A 175 5.53 -2.41 11.23
N ALA A 176 5.76 -3.71 11.20
CA ALA A 176 7.10 -4.28 11.43
C ALA A 176 8.09 -3.84 10.34
N HIS A 177 7.62 -3.70 9.09
CA HIS A 177 8.41 -3.10 8.00
C HIS A 177 8.68 -1.63 8.27
N ALA A 178 7.71 -0.85 8.71
CA ALA A 178 7.89 0.56 9.04
C ALA A 178 8.93 0.79 10.16
N GLU A 179 8.89 -0.04 11.21
CA GLU A 179 9.89 0.01 12.30
C GLU A 179 11.30 -0.31 11.80
N ARG A 180 11.44 -1.32 10.94
CA ARG A 180 12.73 -1.67 10.33
C ARG A 180 13.24 -0.55 9.43
N VAL A 181 12.40 0.01 8.56
CA VAL A 181 12.76 1.14 7.69
C VAL A 181 13.18 2.36 8.52
N LYS A 182 12.44 2.69 9.60
CA LYS A 182 12.81 3.77 10.53
C LYS A 182 14.21 3.56 11.09
N ASN A 183 14.51 2.36 11.58
CA ASN A 183 15.81 2.05 12.17
C ASN A 183 16.95 2.12 11.13
N LEU A 184 16.73 1.58 9.94
CA LEU A 184 17.70 1.60 8.86
C LEU A 184 17.95 3.02 8.34
N LEU A 185 16.91 3.81 8.16
CA LEU A 185 17.03 5.19 7.70
C LEU A 185 17.71 6.08 8.74
N ASN A 186 17.38 5.93 10.02
CA ASN A 186 18.09 6.61 11.10
C ASN A 186 19.59 6.25 11.14
N ALA A 187 19.93 4.98 10.91
CA ALA A 187 21.31 4.55 10.84
C ALA A 187 22.03 5.18 9.62
N ALA A 188 21.39 5.16 8.45
CA ALA A 188 21.93 5.75 7.24
C ALA A 188 22.14 7.28 7.36
N PHE A 189 21.20 8.00 7.96
CA PHE A 189 21.35 9.44 8.25
C PHE A 189 22.48 9.70 9.27
N LYS A 190 22.58 8.87 10.30
CA LYS A 190 23.66 8.99 11.26
C LYS A 190 25.03 8.74 10.63
N ASP A 191 25.14 7.77 9.73
CA ASP A 191 26.37 7.51 8.98
C ASP A 191 26.73 8.68 8.05
N ALA A 192 25.73 9.31 7.42
CA ALA A 192 25.94 10.43 6.50
C ALA A 192 26.21 11.76 7.20
N TYR A 193 25.53 12.06 8.32
CA TYR A 193 25.53 13.39 8.97
C TYR A 193 26.15 13.40 10.37
N GLY A 194 26.52 12.24 10.92
CA GLY A 194 27.22 12.11 12.21
C GLY A 194 26.38 12.58 13.40
N GLU A 195 27.05 13.24 14.34
CA GLU A 195 26.43 13.73 15.60
C GLU A 195 25.43 14.89 15.41
N GLN A 196 25.37 15.47 14.23
CA GLN A 196 24.41 16.54 13.92
C GLN A 196 23.00 15.98 13.70
N TYR A 197 22.88 14.69 13.36
CA TYR A 197 21.59 14.07 13.10
C TYR A 197 20.83 13.73 14.37
N ASN A 198 19.58 14.20 14.47
CA ASN A 198 18.65 13.87 15.54
C ASN A 198 17.67 12.78 15.07
N GLN A 199 17.66 11.62 15.72
CA GLN A 199 16.79 10.48 15.40
C GLN A 199 15.28 10.77 15.53
N ALA A 200 14.87 11.91 16.09
CA ALA A 200 13.47 12.32 16.14
C ALA A 200 12.89 12.74 14.78
N THR A 201 13.73 12.90 13.74
CA THR A 201 13.31 13.30 12.39
C THR A 201 12.45 12.25 11.71
N VAL A 202 12.70 10.95 11.93
CA VAL A 202 11.93 9.85 11.33
C VAL A 202 10.85 9.36 12.29
N GLN A 203 9.59 9.53 11.92
CA GLN A 203 8.43 9.11 12.72
C GLN A 203 7.61 8.02 12.00
N ILE A 204 6.96 7.15 12.77
CA ILE A 204 6.00 6.15 12.25
C ILE A 204 4.59 6.66 12.51
N ILE A 205 3.79 6.69 11.45
CA ILE A 205 2.36 7.04 11.51
C ILE A 205 1.56 5.79 11.20
N THR A 206 0.76 5.34 12.14
CA THR A 206 -0.17 4.20 11.98
C THR A 206 -1.55 4.60 12.50
N GLY A 207 -2.59 3.85 12.14
CA GLY A 207 -3.93 4.04 12.68
C GLY A 207 -4.06 3.85 14.20
N GLN A 208 -3.00 3.34 14.86
CA GLN A 208 -2.89 3.20 16.32
C GLN A 208 -2.04 4.32 16.95
N SER A 209 -1.54 5.27 16.16
CA SER A 209 -0.75 6.38 16.68
C SER A 209 -1.68 7.37 17.40
N ASP A 210 -1.58 7.45 18.73
CA ASP A 210 -2.41 8.33 19.59
C ASP A 210 -2.19 9.83 19.35
N LYS A 211 -1.30 10.23 18.43
CA LYS A 211 -0.85 11.60 18.23
C LYS A 211 -0.80 12.04 16.77
N VAL A 212 -1.67 11.49 15.92
CA VAL A 212 -1.75 11.89 14.51
C VAL A 212 -2.02 13.40 14.35
N GLU A 213 -2.71 14.02 15.32
CA GLU A 213 -3.01 15.46 15.33
C GLU A 213 -1.83 16.35 15.77
N GLN A 214 -0.72 15.78 16.26
CA GLN A 214 0.47 16.51 16.74
C GLN A 214 1.69 16.38 15.82
N LEU A 215 1.55 15.65 14.71
CA LEU A 215 2.55 15.48 13.66
C LEU A 215 2.24 16.40 12.48
#